data_f0f78e11c8b2ef456a7e3e4d37b23dd7
#
_entry.id   f0f78e11c8b2ef456a7e3e4d37b23dd7
#
_cell.length_a   1.000
_cell.length_b   1.000
_cell.length_c   1.000
_cell.angle_alpha   90.00
_cell.angle_beta   90.00
_cell.angle_gamma   90.00
#
_symmetry.space_group_name_H-M   'P 1'
#
loop_
_entity.id
_entity.type
_entity.pdbx_description
1 polymer ?
#
loop_
_entity_poly.entity_id
_entity_poly.type
_entity_poly.pdbx_seq_one_letter_code
_entity_poly.pdbx_strand_id
1 'polypeptide(L)'
;MIQLCKFFLFYLLISIDFHTFSLRNPLKIDPMDNILFWLVPVASVLALCFAYYFHKQMMKESEGTPQMIKIAAAVRKGAMSYLKQQYKIVGWVFLGLVILFSIMAYGFHVQNAWVPIAFLTGGFFSGLSGFLGMKTATYASARTANAARTSLNAGLRIAFRSGAVMGLVVVGLGLLDISFWYLLLNAVIPADALTPTHKPVSYTHLTLPTKRI
;
A
#
# COMPACT_ATOMS: atom_id res chain seq x y z
N MET A 1 -2.40 4.28 16.36
CA MET A 1 -3.58 3.43 16.12
C MET A 1 -4.51 4.03 15.07
N ILE A 2 -5.01 5.27 15.25
CA ILE A 2 -5.95 5.93 14.33
C ILE A 2 -5.38 6.11 12.92
N GLN A 3 -4.12 6.44 12.74
CA GLN A 3 -3.50 6.61 11.41
C GLN A 3 -3.33 5.31 10.64
N LEU A 4 -2.94 4.23 11.32
CA LEU A 4 -2.85 2.90 10.68
C LEU A 4 -4.24 2.38 10.29
N CYS A 5 -5.24 2.61 11.14
CA CYS A 5 -6.62 2.25 10.84
C CYS A 5 -7.19 3.07 9.66
N LYS A 6 -6.89 4.38 9.60
CA LYS A 6 -7.25 5.22 8.44
C LYS A 6 -6.53 4.80 7.16
N PHE A 7 -5.24 4.45 7.26
CA PHE A 7 -4.47 3.97 6.10
C PHE A 7 -4.98 2.61 5.62
N PHE A 8 -5.32 1.73 6.55
CA PHE A 8 -5.92 0.43 6.26
C PHE A 8 -7.32 0.57 5.65
N LEU A 9 -8.15 1.49 6.19
CA LEU A 9 -9.48 1.81 5.65
C LEU A 9 -9.38 2.44 4.26
N PHE A 10 -8.43 3.32 4.04
CA PHE A 10 -8.16 3.94 2.74
C PHE A 10 -7.70 2.92 1.70
N TYR A 11 -6.83 1.98 2.10
CA TYR A 11 -6.39 0.90 1.22
C TYR A 11 -7.53 -0.09 0.93
N LEU A 12 -8.37 -0.35 1.91
CA LEU A 12 -9.58 -1.18 1.76
C LEU A 12 -10.57 -0.52 0.80
N LEU A 13 -10.81 0.79 0.93
CA LEU A 13 -11.68 1.55 0.03
C LEU A 13 -11.13 1.56 -1.40
N ILE A 14 -9.82 1.82 -1.58
CA ILE A 14 -9.18 1.78 -2.91
C ILE A 14 -9.24 0.36 -3.50
N SER A 15 -9.02 -0.67 -2.70
CA SER A 15 -9.09 -2.06 -3.17
C SER A 15 -10.52 -2.45 -3.58
N ILE A 16 -11.52 -1.99 -2.84
CA ILE A 16 -12.94 -2.21 -3.16
C ILE A 16 -13.34 -1.41 -4.40
N ASP A 17 -12.97 -0.12 -4.48
CA ASP A 17 -13.27 0.73 -5.65
C ASP A 17 -12.54 0.25 -6.91
N PHE A 18 -11.29 -0.22 -6.79
CA PHE A 18 -10.56 -0.76 -7.92
C PHE A 18 -11.15 -2.10 -8.40
N HIS A 19 -11.61 -2.93 -7.47
CA HIS A 19 -12.28 -4.19 -7.81
C HIS A 19 -13.63 -3.93 -8.51
N THR A 20 -14.41 -2.95 -8.03
CA THR A 20 -15.64 -2.52 -8.67
C THR A 20 -15.39 -1.84 -10.02
N PHE A 21 -14.32 -1.08 -10.16
CA PHE A 21 -13.91 -0.46 -11.43
C PHE A 21 -13.44 -1.50 -12.46
N SER A 22 -12.66 -2.49 -12.05
CA SER A 22 -12.18 -3.57 -12.94
C SER A 22 -13.31 -4.48 -13.44
N LEU A 23 -14.32 -4.74 -12.63
CA LEU A 23 -15.51 -5.51 -13.02
C LEU A 23 -16.48 -4.70 -13.90
N ARG A 24 -16.36 -3.37 -13.91
CA ARG A 24 -17.30 -2.47 -14.59
C ARG A 24 -17.02 -2.27 -16.07
N ASN A 25 -15.81 -2.47 -16.50
CA ASN A 25 -15.40 -2.37 -17.90
C ASN A 25 -14.70 -3.66 -18.31
N PRO A 26 -15.34 -4.53 -19.10
CA PRO A 26 -14.61 -5.38 -20.00
C PRO A 26 -14.03 -4.44 -21.06
N LEU A 27 -12.89 -3.84 -20.74
CA LEU A 27 -12.13 -3.03 -21.66
C LEU A 27 -11.80 -3.97 -22.85
N LYS A 28 -12.37 -3.70 -24.01
CA LYS A 28 -11.66 -3.95 -25.25
C LYS A 28 -10.35 -3.22 -25.06
N ILE A 29 -9.33 -3.96 -24.66
CA ILE A 29 -8.01 -3.42 -24.41
C ILE A 29 -7.46 -3.09 -25.78
N ASP A 30 -7.58 -1.84 -26.18
CA ASP A 30 -6.89 -1.33 -27.35
C ASP A 30 -5.39 -1.54 -27.12
N PRO A 31 -4.59 -1.82 -28.17
CA PRO A 31 -3.15 -2.06 -28.01
C PRO A 31 -2.42 -0.91 -27.30
N MET A 32 -2.95 0.30 -27.31
CA MET A 32 -2.46 1.45 -26.56
C MET A 32 -2.65 1.31 -25.05
N ASP A 33 -3.76 0.73 -24.59
CA ASP A 33 -4.05 0.53 -23.18
C ASP A 33 -3.11 -0.51 -22.55
N ASN A 34 -2.69 -1.52 -23.31
CA ASN A 34 -1.69 -2.48 -22.87
C ASN A 34 -0.32 -1.82 -22.62
N ILE A 35 0.10 -0.92 -23.48
CA ILE A 35 1.39 -0.21 -23.30
C ILE A 35 1.33 0.69 -22.07
N LEU A 36 0.21 1.41 -21.90
CA LEU A 36 0.00 2.30 -20.75
C LEU A 36 -0.03 1.51 -19.43
N PHE A 37 -0.63 0.33 -19.43
CA PHE A 37 -0.66 -0.54 -18.25
C PHE A 37 0.74 -0.99 -17.81
N TRP A 38 1.61 -1.37 -18.75
CA TRP A 38 2.97 -1.79 -18.41
C TRP A 38 3.83 -0.70 -17.76
N LEU A 39 3.44 0.56 -17.93
CA LEU A 39 4.09 1.69 -17.28
C LEU A 39 3.90 1.66 -15.75
N VAL A 40 2.79 1.11 -15.24
CA VAL A 40 2.49 1.04 -13.80
C VAL A 40 3.45 0.11 -13.04
N PRO A 41 3.66 -1.18 -13.43
CA PRO A 41 4.63 -2.03 -12.75
C PRO A 41 6.06 -1.53 -12.91
N VAL A 42 6.41 -0.93 -14.05
CA VAL A 42 7.74 -0.31 -14.24
C VAL A 42 7.93 0.86 -13.28
N ALA A 43 6.94 1.74 -13.14
CA ALA A 43 6.98 2.85 -12.18
C ALA A 43 7.07 2.36 -10.73
N SER A 44 6.38 1.27 -10.39
CA SER A 44 6.45 0.63 -9.07
C SER A 44 7.87 0.14 -8.75
N VAL A 45 8.50 -0.58 -9.67
CA VAL A 45 9.87 -1.06 -9.51
C VAL A 45 10.86 0.10 -9.40
N LEU A 46 10.71 1.14 -10.25
CA LEU A 46 11.53 2.35 -10.17
C LEU A 46 11.37 3.05 -8.82
N ALA A 47 10.15 3.17 -8.30
CA ALA A 47 9.91 3.78 -6.99
C ALA A 47 10.63 3.03 -5.88
N LEU A 48 10.60 1.69 -5.89
CA LEU A 48 11.32 0.86 -4.90
C LEU A 48 12.84 0.98 -5.05
N CYS A 49 13.36 1.05 -6.27
CA CYS A 49 14.79 1.28 -6.53
C CYS A 49 15.25 2.65 -5.99
N PHE A 50 14.47 3.71 -6.23
CA PHE A 50 14.75 5.03 -5.67
C PHE A 50 14.64 5.06 -4.14
N ALA A 51 13.65 4.37 -3.56
CA ALA A 51 13.53 4.23 -2.12
C ALA A 51 14.78 3.58 -1.52
N TYR A 52 15.27 2.50 -2.11
CA TYR A 52 16.51 1.84 -1.69
C TYR A 52 17.72 2.77 -1.83
N TYR A 53 17.83 3.50 -2.93
CA TYR A 53 18.92 4.47 -3.15
C TYR A 53 18.93 5.57 -2.08
N PHE A 54 17.79 6.19 -1.79
CA PHE A 54 17.68 7.22 -0.75
C PHE A 54 17.94 6.66 0.64
N HIS A 55 17.47 5.45 0.93
CA HIS A 55 17.76 4.77 2.19
C HIS A 55 19.25 4.55 2.37
N LYS A 56 19.94 4.02 1.36
CA LYS A 56 21.40 3.81 1.41
C LYS A 56 22.16 5.13 1.58
N GLN A 57 21.71 6.19 0.93
CA GLN A 57 22.34 7.52 1.02
C GLN A 57 22.14 8.12 2.41
N MET A 58 20.93 7.97 3.00
CA MET A 58 20.64 8.40 4.38
C MET A 58 21.48 7.64 5.41
N MET A 59 21.68 6.34 5.21
CA MET A 59 22.46 5.49 6.13
C MET A 59 23.96 5.79 6.16
N LYS A 60 24.50 6.51 5.16
CA LYS A 60 25.89 6.96 5.16
C LYS A 60 26.19 8.10 6.13
N GLU A 61 25.14 8.85 6.53
CA GLU A 61 25.27 9.96 7.44
C GLU A 61 25.52 9.48 8.89
N SER A 62 26.36 10.21 9.63
CA SER A 62 26.73 9.87 11.01
C SER A 62 25.55 10.03 11.98
N GLU A 63 25.43 9.13 12.94
CA GLU A 63 24.48 9.23 14.04
C GLU A 63 24.90 10.24 15.13
N GLY A 64 26.13 10.76 15.06
CA GLY A 64 26.64 11.78 15.98
C GLY A 64 27.46 11.21 17.13
N THR A 65 27.33 11.85 18.31
CA THR A 65 28.11 11.52 19.51
C THR A 65 27.74 10.15 20.09
N PRO A 66 28.62 9.52 20.90
CA PRO A 66 28.32 8.23 21.56
C PRO A 66 27.02 8.27 22.40
N GLN A 67 26.72 9.41 23.00
CA GLN A 67 25.45 9.60 23.74
C GLN A 67 24.24 9.59 22.81
N MET A 68 24.33 10.24 21.64
CA MET A 68 23.24 10.25 20.65
C MET A 68 23.00 8.83 20.11
N ILE A 69 24.05 8.08 19.86
CA ILE A 69 23.95 6.67 19.41
C ILE A 69 23.23 5.81 20.46
N LYS A 70 23.58 5.99 21.75
CA LYS A 70 22.93 5.27 22.85
C LYS A 70 21.44 5.60 22.97
N ILE A 71 21.09 6.87 22.87
CA ILE A 71 19.68 7.33 22.88
C ILE A 71 18.94 6.78 21.64
N ALA A 72 19.56 6.88 20.46
CA ALA A 72 18.96 6.35 19.22
C ALA A 72 18.71 4.84 19.28
N ALA A 73 19.61 4.08 19.91
CA ALA A 73 19.42 2.65 20.12
C ALA A 73 18.23 2.38 21.08
N ALA A 74 18.06 3.15 22.12
CA ALA A 74 16.92 3.04 23.03
C ALA A 74 15.59 3.38 22.33
N VAL A 75 15.57 4.45 21.52
CA VAL A 75 14.40 4.82 20.69
C VAL A 75 14.05 3.73 19.69
N ARG A 76 15.02 3.17 18.99
CA ARG A 76 14.81 2.04 18.07
C ARG A 76 14.22 0.82 18.77
N LYS A 77 14.77 0.47 19.94
CA LYS A 77 14.25 -0.65 20.75
C LYS A 77 12.80 -0.42 21.17
N GLY A 78 12.49 0.79 21.65
CA GLY A 78 11.12 1.18 22.01
C GLY A 78 10.16 1.13 20.82
N ALA A 79 10.55 1.70 19.67
CA ALA A 79 9.75 1.70 18.46
C ALA A 79 9.49 0.28 17.94
N MET A 80 10.49 -0.61 17.97
CA MET A 80 10.31 -2.00 17.57
C MET A 80 9.42 -2.79 18.50
N SER A 81 9.51 -2.54 19.81
CA SER A 81 8.62 -3.15 20.81
C SER A 81 7.18 -2.69 20.64
N TYR A 82 6.98 -1.40 20.42
CA TYR A 82 5.66 -0.83 20.10
C TYR A 82 5.07 -1.43 18.82
N LEU A 83 5.87 -1.48 17.75
CA LEU A 83 5.46 -2.04 16.46
C LEU A 83 5.04 -3.50 16.59
N LYS A 84 5.84 -4.32 17.29
CA LYS A 84 5.54 -5.74 17.54
C LYS A 84 4.22 -5.92 18.28
N GLN A 85 3.97 -5.11 19.31
CA GLN A 85 2.71 -5.17 20.05
C GLN A 85 1.53 -4.73 19.17
N GLN A 86 1.71 -3.69 18.38
CA GLN A 86 0.67 -3.17 17.50
C GLN A 86 0.31 -4.16 16.39
N TYR A 87 1.31 -4.78 15.75
CA TYR A 87 1.06 -5.80 14.73
C TYR A 87 0.38 -7.05 15.29
N LYS A 88 0.64 -7.40 16.54
CA LYS A 88 -0.08 -8.49 17.20
C LYS A 88 -1.58 -8.21 17.29
N ILE A 89 -1.97 -7.00 17.70
CA ILE A 89 -3.37 -6.59 17.81
C ILE A 89 -4.03 -6.48 16.42
N VAL A 90 -3.34 -5.79 15.50
CA VAL A 90 -3.81 -5.63 14.11
C VAL A 90 -3.96 -6.98 13.43
N GLY A 91 -3.04 -7.92 13.69
CA GLY A 91 -3.10 -9.28 13.15
C GLY A 91 -4.36 -10.04 13.57
N TRP A 92 -4.79 -9.91 14.82
CA TRP A 92 -6.04 -10.53 15.29
C TRP A 92 -7.28 -9.93 14.63
N VAL A 93 -7.33 -8.59 14.52
CA VAL A 93 -8.42 -7.90 13.83
C VAL A 93 -8.44 -8.27 12.35
N PHE A 94 -7.27 -8.31 11.72
CA PHE A 94 -7.12 -8.69 10.32
C PHE A 94 -7.60 -10.13 10.06
N LEU A 95 -7.23 -11.07 10.93
CA LEU A 95 -7.71 -12.44 10.86
C LEU A 95 -9.23 -12.52 10.95
N GLY A 96 -9.83 -11.77 11.87
CA GLY A 96 -11.30 -11.69 12.00
C GLY A 96 -11.98 -11.19 10.72
N LEU A 97 -11.39 -10.15 10.09
CA LEU A 97 -11.91 -9.60 8.83
C LEU A 97 -11.73 -10.57 7.65
N VAL A 98 -10.61 -11.30 7.58
CA VAL A 98 -10.41 -12.34 6.55
C VAL A 98 -11.47 -13.44 6.68
N ILE A 99 -11.76 -13.88 7.91
CA ILE A 99 -12.81 -14.88 8.16
C ILE A 99 -14.18 -14.33 7.74
N LEU A 100 -14.49 -13.08 8.10
CA LEU A 100 -15.75 -12.43 7.73
C LEU A 100 -15.92 -12.37 6.20
N PHE A 101 -14.90 -11.90 5.47
CA PHE A 101 -14.94 -11.84 4.01
C PHE A 101 -14.99 -13.23 3.37
N SER A 102 -14.35 -14.22 3.97
CA SER A 102 -14.44 -15.62 3.50
C SER A 102 -15.86 -16.17 3.64
N ILE A 103 -16.53 -15.91 4.75
CA ILE A 103 -17.94 -16.30 4.96
C ILE A 103 -18.85 -15.58 3.94
N MET A 104 -18.63 -14.28 3.70
CA MET A 104 -19.42 -13.52 2.70
C MET A 104 -19.19 -14.01 1.27
N ALA A 105 -17.95 -14.40 0.94
CA ALA A 105 -17.62 -14.87 -0.41
C ALA A 105 -18.10 -16.31 -0.67
N TYR A 106 -17.84 -17.23 0.27
CA TYR A 106 -18.10 -18.67 0.07
C TYR A 106 -19.43 -19.13 0.68
N GLY A 107 -19.91 -18.46 1.76
CA GLY A 107 -21.17 -18.84 2.42
C GLY A 107 -22.39 -18.16 1.80
N PHE A 108 -22.34 -16.85 1.64
CA PHE A 108 -23.48 -16.07 1.14
C PHE A 108 -23.41 -15.78 -0.37
N HIS A 109 -22.28 -16.06 -1.03
CA HIS A 109 -22.04 -15.76 -2.45
C HIS A 109 -22.33 -14.28 -2.84
N VAL A 110 -22.21 -13.36 -1.88
CA VAL A 110 -22.45 -11.92 -2.08
C VAL A 110 -21.26 -11.25 -2.76
N GLN A 111 -20.06 -11.83 -2.63
CA GLN A 111 -18.82 -11.29 -3.16
C GLN A 111 -18.07 -12.34 -3.98
N ASN A 112 -17.15 -11.85 -4.83
CA ASN A 112 -16.29 -12.72 -5.61
C ASN A 112 -15.36 -13.54 -4.70
N ALA A 113 -15.13 -14.81 -5.04
CA ALA A 113 -14.26 -15.73 -4.30
C ALA A 113 -12.80 -15.26 -4.16
N TRP A 114 -12.35 -14.34 -5.02
CA TRP A 114 -10.99 -13.77 -5.00
C TRP A 114 -10.79 -12.66 -3.96
N VAL A 115 -11.88 -12.05 -3.45
CA VAL A 115 -11.82 -10.91 -2.53
C VAL A 115 -11.06 -11.21 -1.24
N PRO A 116 -11.25 -12.35 -0.53
CA PRO A 116 -10.51 -12.65 0.69
C PRO A 116 -9.00 -12.77 0.45
N ILE A 117 -8.60 -13.30 -0.72
CA ILE A 117 -7.20 -13.49 -1.07
C ILE A 117 -6.56 -12.11 -1.40
N ALA A 118 -7.27 -11.27 -2.17
CA ALA A 118 -6.81 -9.91 -2.46
C ALA A 118 -6.67 -9.07 -1.18
N PHE A 119 -7.61 -9.21 -0.25
CA PHE A 119 -7.53 -8.56 1.05
C PHE A 119 -6.30 -9.01 1.86
N LEU A 120 -5.97 -10.29 1.81
CA LEU A 120 -4.83 -10.86 2.52
C LEU A 120 -3.49 -10.35 1.96
N THR A 121 -3.34 -10.28 0.64
CA THR A 121 -2.13 -9.72 0.00
C THR A 121 -1.99 -8.23 0.25
N GLY A 122 -3.05 -7.45 0.09
CA GLY A 122 -3.04 -6.01 0.36
C GLY A 122 -2.68 -5.69 1.82
N GLY A 123 -3.22 -6.44 2.78
CA GLY A 123 -2.86 -6.32 4.18
C GLY A 123 -1.40 -6.65 4.46
N PHE A 124 -0.85 -7.67 3.80
CA PHE A 124 0.56 -8.01 3.90
C PHE A 124 1.47 -6.88 3.37
N PHE A 125 1.22 -6.36 2.17
CA PHE A 125 2.00 -5.25 1.61
C PHE A 125 1.86 -3.96 2.42
N SER A 126 0.67 -3.68 2.94
CA SER A 126 0.43 -2.55 3.85
C SER A 126 1.23 -2.68 5.14
N GLY A 127 1.22 -3.85 5.77
CA GLY A 127 2.02 -4.14 6.95
C GLY A 127 3.52 -4.01 6.69
N LEU A 128 3.99 -4.56 5.56
CA LEU A 128 5.39 -4.49 5.16
C LEU A 128 5.84 -3.03 4.95
N SER A 129 5.04 -2.21 4.27
CA SER A 129 5.34 -0.79 4.04
C SER A 129 5.41 -0.01 5.36
N GLY A 130 4.48 -0.25 6.28
CA GLY A 130 4.48 0.35 7.62
C GLY A 130 5.72 -0.03 8.45
N PHE A 131 6.13 -1.29 8.39
CA PHE A 131 7.36 -1.77 9.06
C PHE A 131 8.60 -1.09 8.51
N LEU A 132 8.77 -1.05 7.18
CA LEU A 132 9.91 -0.42 6.53
C LEU A 132 9.93 1.10 6.79
N GLY A 133 8.77 1.74 6.78
CA GLY A 133 8.62 3.16 7.10
C GLY A 133 9.06 3.50 8.52
N MET A 134 8.55 2.77 9.52
CA MET A 134 8.92 2.98 10.93
C MET A 134 10.41 2.73 11.16
N LYS A 135 10.94 1.66 10.58
CA LYS A 135 12.37 1.35 10.66
C LYS A 135 13.20 2.49 10.07
N THR A 136 12.87 2.97 8.88
CA THR A 136 13.57 4.07 8.22
C THR A 136 13.49 5.36 9.04
N ALA A 137 12.32 5.73 9.57
CA ALA A 137 12.13 6.92 10.37
C ALA A 137 12.96 6.91 11.66
N THR A 138 13.03 5.77 12.35
CA THR A 138 13.81 5.63 13.59
C THR A 138 15.33 5.69 13.34
N TYR A 139 15.80 5.19 12.20
CA TYR A 139 17.19 5.34 11.79
C TYR A 139 17.54 6.75 11.31
N ALA A 140 16.57 7.46 10.72
CA ALA A 140 16.76 8.83 10.25
C ALA A 140 16.81 9.84 11.39
N SER A 141 16.05 9.64 12.47
CA SER A 141 15.83 10.64 13.53
C SER A 141 17.15 11.14 14.17
N ALA A 142 18.04 10.23 14.56
CA ALA A 142 19.33 10.60 15.16
C ALA A 142 20.26 11.29 14.13
N ARG A 143 20.28 10.80 12.90
CA ARG A 143 21.09 11.38 11.81
C ARG A 143 20.61 12.79 11.46
N THR A 144 19.30 12.99 11.39
CA THR A 144 18.69 14.31 11.19
C THR A 144 19.07 15.29 12.30
N ALA A 145 18.96 14.84 13.56
CA ALA A 145 19.31 15.66 14.73
C ALA A 145 20.80 16.02 14.74
N ASN A 146 21.68 15.07 14.41
CA ASN A 146 23.11 15.33 14.33
C ASN A 146 23.47 16.30 13.20
N ALA A 147 22.92 16.12 12.01
CA ALA A 147 23.15 17.02 10.88
C ALA A 147 22.60 18.44 11.12
N ALA A 148 21.47 18.56 11.83
CA ALA A 148 20.90 19.85 12.19
C ALA A 148 21.79 20.67 13.13
N ARG A 149 22.69 20.05 13.88
CA ARG A 149 23.71 20.74 14.71
C ARG A 149 24.72 21.53 13.88
N THR A 150 25.03 21.04 12.68
CA THR A 150 25.97 21.69 11.77
C THR A 150 25.26 22.70 10.87
N SER A 151 24.12 22.35 10.31
CA SER A 151 23.32 23.26 9.49
C SER A 151 21.87 22.76 9.40
N LEU A 152 20.92 23.70 9.43
CA LEU A 152 19.51 23.41 9.26
C LEU A 152 19.24 22.71 7.92
N ASN A 153 19.90 23.15 6.85
CA ASN A 153 19.76 22.59 5.51
C ASN A 153 20.24 21.12 5.43
N ALA A 154 21.30 20.77 6.15
CA ALA A 154 21.80 19.41 6.23
C ALA A 154 20.77 18.49 6.92
N GLY A 155 20.23 18.93 8.06
CA GLY A 155 19.16 18.21 8.77
C GLY A 155 17.91 18.02 7.91
N LEU A 156 17.47 19.10 7.24
CA LEU A 156 16.30 19.08 6.37
C LEU A 156 16.47 18.07 5.21
N ARG A 157 17.66 18.03 4.60
CA ARG A 157 17.98 17.10 3.51
C ARG A 157 17.81 15.64 3.94
N ILE A 158 18.28 15.28 5.15
CA ILE A 158 18.14 13.91 5.66
C ILE A 158 16.68 13.60 5.98
N ALA A 159 15.96 14.55 6.58
CA ALA A 159 14.53 14.39 6.87
C ALA A 159 13.70 14.19 5.59
N PHE A 160 13.94 14.98 4.54
CA PHE A 160 13.27 14.81 3.24
C PHE A 160 13.60 13.47 2.58
N ARG A 161 14.85 13.03 2.63
CA ARG A 161 15.24 11.71 2.12
C ARG A 161 14.50 10.59 2.86
N SER A 162 14.40 10.69 4.19
CA SER A 162 13.65 9.71 4.99
C SER A 162 12.17 9.67 4.62
N GLY A 163 11.54 10.83 4.48
CA GLY A 163 10.16 10.96 4.04
C GLY A 163 9.93 10.41 2.62
N ALA A 164 10.86 10.70 1.70
CA ALA A 164 10.83 10.18 0.33
C ALA A 164 10.94 8.64 0.31
N VAL A 165 11.82 8.04 1.14
CA VAL A 165 11.90 6.57 1.26
C VAL A 165 10.55 5.99 1.67
N MET A 166 9.93 6.56 2.71
CA MET A 166 8.63 6.07 3.19
C MET A 166 7.55 6.20 2.11
N GLY A 167 7.45 7.38 1.48
CA GLY A 167 6.45 7.63 0.42
C GLY A 167 6.63 6.71 -0.79
N LEU A 168 7.86 6.55 -1.28
CA LEU A 168 8.17 5.68 -2.42
C LEU A 168 7.94 4.20 -2.11
N VAL A 169 8.22 3.73 -0.89
CA VAL A 169 7.93 2.34 -0.48
C VAL A 169 6.42 2.09 -0.45
N VAL A 170 5.64 3.01 0.13
CA VAL A 170 4.17 2.88 0.20
C VAL A 170 3.56 2.85 -1.19
N VAL A 171 3.91 3.82 -2.03
CA VAL A 171 3.38 3.91 -3.41
C VAL A 171 3.89 2.74 -4.26
N GLY A 172 5.17 2.40 -4.17
CA GLY A 172 5.77 1.31 -4.93
C GLY A 172 5.13 -0.04 -4.60
N LEU A 173 4.98 -0.38 -3.33
CA LEU A 173 4.34 -1.64 -2.93
C LEU A 173 2.85 -1.67 -3.28
N GLY A 174 2.14 -0.53 -3.13
CA GLY A 174 0.73 -0.43 -3.51
C GLY A 174 0.51 -0.61 -5.01
N LEU A 175 1.28 0.07 -5.86
CA LEU A 175 1.20 -0.10 -7.31
C LEU A 175 1.59 -1.51 -7.77
N LEU A 176 2.55 -2.13 -7.08
CA LEU A 176 2.96 -3.51 -7.36
C LEU A 176 1.83 -4.50 -7.06
N ASP A 177 1.17 -4.36 -5.91
CA ASP A 177 0.04 -5.22 -5.53
C ASP A 177 -1.13 -5.09 -6.51
N ILE A 178 -1.50 -3.85 -6.86
CA ILE A 178 -2.56 -3.58 -7.84
C ILE A 178 -2.21 -4.17 -9.21
N SER A 179 -0.97 -3.98 -9.67
CA SER A 179 -0.51 -4.53 -10.95
C SER A 179 -0.50 -6.05 -10.96
N PHE A 180 -0.08 -6.66 -9.85
CA PHE A 180 -0.09 -8.11 -9.67
C PHE A 180 -1.51 -8.68 -9.78
N TRP A 181 -2.47 -8.08 -9.07
CA TRP A 181 -3.87 -8.50 -9.10
C TRP A 181 -4.51 -8.33 -10.48
N TYR A 182 -4.21 -7.23 -11.16
CA TYR A 182 -4.70 -7.01 -12.51
C TYR A 182 -4.20 -8.09 -13.47
N LEU A 183 -2.90 -8.38 -13.45
CA LEU A 183 -2.31 -9.42 -14.30
C LEU A 183 -2.86 -10.82 -13.96
N LEU A 184 -3.00 -11.12 -12.67
CA LEU A 184 -3.53 -12.40 -12.21
C LEU A 184 -4.98 -12.60 -12.67
N LEU A 185 -5.84 -11.62 -12.46
CA LEU A 185 -7.24 -11.70 -12.82
C LEU A 185 -7.41 -11.79 -14.35
N ASN A 186 -6.63 -11.03 -15.10
CA ASN A 186 -6.66 -11.08 -16.57
C ASN A 186 -6.16 -12.42 -17.13
N ALA A 187 -5.25 -13.10 -16.42
CA ALA A 187 -4.75 -14.41 -16.82
C ALA A 187 -5.69 -15.57 -16.42
N VAL A 188 -6.41 -15.43 -15.31
CA VAL A 188 -7.22 -16.53 -14.73
C VAL A 188 -8.67 -16.47 -15.17
N ILE A 189 -9.22 -15.28 -15.45
CA ILE A 189 -10.60 -15.11 -15.89
C ILE A 189 -10.60 -14.98 -17.43
N PRO A 190 -11.01 -16.03 -18.18
CA PRO A 190 -11.14 -15.91 -19.62
C PRO A 190 -12.21 -14.87 -19.97
N ALA A 191 -11.98 -14.12 -21.04
CA ALA A 191 -12.85 -13.03 -21.48
C ALA A 191 -14.32 -13.44 -21.70
N ASP A 192 -14.56 -14.72 -22.00
CA ASP A 192 -15.88 -15.31 -22.21
C ASP A 192 -16.67 -15.57 -20.91
N ALA A 193 -15.99 -15.58 -19.75
CA ALA A 193 -16.64 -15.77 -18.44
C ALA A 193 -17.25 -14.48 -17.89
N LEU A 194 -17.04 -13.35 -18.52
CA LEU A 194 -17.67 -12.06 -18.24
C LEU A 194 -19.07 -11.99 -18.88
N THR A 195 -19.91 -12.98 -18.59
CA THR A 195 -21.30 -12.96 -19.06
C THR A 195 -22.08 -11.78 -18.48
N PRO A 196 -23.00 -11.17 -19.26
CA PRO A 196 -23.75 -9.97 -18.86
C PRO A 196 -24.63 -10.12 -17.61
N THR A 197 -24.78 -11.34 -17.09
CA THR A 197 -25.65 -11.69 -15.96
C THR A 197 -25.13 -11.26 -14.58
N HIS A 198 -23.86 -10.89 -14.46
CA HIS A 198 -23.29 -10.32 -13.24
C HIS A 198 -22.99 -8.83 -13.35
N LYS A 199 -23.81 -8.08 -14.09
CA LYS A 199 -23.76 -6.62 -14.00
C LYS A 199 -24.20 -6.22 -12.58
N PRO A 200 -23.33 -5.62 -11.77
CA PRO A 200 -23.76 -5.09 -10.48
C PRO A 200 -24.85 -4.05 -10.72
N VAL A 201 -25.93 -4.17 -9.97
CA VAL A 201 -27.17 -3.40 -10.07
C VAL A 201 -27.00 -1.89 -9.85
N SER A 202 -25.79 -1.44 -9.51
CA SER A 202 -25.44 -0.02 -9.31
C SER A 202 -25.58 0.87 -10.54
N TYR A 203 -25.71 0.29 -11.74
CA TYR A 203 -25.81 1.09 -12.97
C TYR A 203 -27.20 1.69 -13.23
N THR A 204 -28.24 1.14 -12.60
CA THR A 204 -29.61 1.56 -12.86
C THR A 204 -30.00 2.81 -12.09
N HIS A 205 -29.25 3.21 -11.06
CA HIS A 205 -29.57 4.36 -10.24
C HIS A 205 -28.82 5.66 -10.62
N LEU A 206 -27.84 5.59 -11.53
CA LEU A 206 -27.05 6.76 -11.97
C LEU A 206 -27.42 7.27 -13.36
N THR A 207 -28.29 6.59 -14.07
CA THR A 207 -28.96 7.20 -15.22
C THR A 207 -30.19 7.95 -14.73
N LEU A 208 -29.96 9.19 -14.27
CA LEU A 208 -31.01 10.18 -14.20
C LEU A 208 -31.79 10.14 -15.52
N PRO A 209 -33.12 10.04 -15.51
CA PRO A 209 -33.91 10.12 -16.72
C PRO A 209 -33.88 11.56 -17.21
N THR A 210 -32.79 11.94 -17.88
CA THR A 210 -32.80 13.11 -18.75
C THR A 210 -33.47 12.72 -20.07
N LYS A 211 -34.72 12.33 -19.97
CA LYS A 211 -35.58 12.27 -21.14
C LYS A 211 -36.94 12.81 -20.71
N ARG A 212 -37.02 14.12 -20.88
CA ARG A 212 -38.21 14.92 -21.23
C ARG A 212 -37.99 16.37 -20.77
N ILE A 213 -37.53 17.17 -21.67
CA ILE A 213 -38.42 18.16 -22.30
C ILE A 213 -37.88 18.41 -23.70
#